data_7c6b27702bd4e1e9f37dec39d3cf67a6
#
_entry.id   7c6b27702bd4e1e9f37dec39d3cf67a6
#
_cell.length_a   1.000
_cell.length_b   1.000
_cell.length_c   1.000
_cell.angle_alpha   90.00
_cell.angle_beta   90.00
_cell.angle_gamma   90.00
#
_symmetry.space_group_name_H-M   'P 1'
#
loop_
_entity.id
_entity.type
_entity.pdbx_description
1 polymer ?
#
loop_
_entity_poly.entity_id
_entity_poly.type
_entity_poly.pdbx_seq_one_letter_code
_entity_poly.pdbx_strand_id
1 'polypeptide(L)'
;MATGIVSRDPNKNVEQLFAMLKSVSEFDKIEVRGIVNTIILPTEREMCFQLVYHRCVANIASLKVLTDRQHFQAISMITRNLFELLVDIKLIDIILDAVPKMIGFIDVEKLRCARKIVRFKAAHPTIARDDSIYQSYIASEGARIDSMKARLWPGVSRLDHWSEKTVRGRAELLGTRYEEIYEVEQPRLSWQVHSGLTGIVNLKLETFTAMCGVGIASSANSYESILLSVIEEFKIGKADEKIKGKLMAAKFAAFSEDQAEADLIFRHLTT
;
A
#
# COMPACT_ATOMS: atom_id res chain seq x y z
N MET A 1 -18.75 -0.75 22.07
CA MET A 1 -17.35 -1.19 22.21
C MET A 1 -17.37 -2.71 22.26
N ALA A 2 -17.16 -3.38 21.14
CA ALA A 2 -17.00 -4.82 21.14
C ALA A 2 -15.59 -5.10 21.61
N THR A 3 -15.44 -5.56 22.85
CA THR A 3 -14.22 -6.21 23.33
C THR A 3 -14.13 -7.53 22.57
N GLY A 4 -13.53 -7.49 21.37
CA GLY A 4 -13.25 -8.69 20.62
C GLY A 4 -12.46 -9.63 21.50
N ILE A 5 -12.94 -10.85 21.63
CA ILE A 5 -12.29 -11.92 22.39
C ILE A 5 -10.99 -12.24 21.64
N VAL A 6 -9.92 -11.54 22.02
CA VAL A 6 -8.58 -11.89 21.56
C VAL A 6 -8.26 -13.24 22.18
N SER A 7 -8.09 -14.26 21.35
CA SER A 7 -7.69 -15.59 21.82
C SER A 7 -6.39 -15.50 22.64
N ARG A 8 -6.28 -16.30 23.70
CA ARG A 8 -5.00 -16.44 24.42
C ARG A 8 -3.94 -17.18 23.62
N ASP A 9 -4.33 -17.85 22.52
CA ASP A 9 -3.42 -18.51 21.60
C ASP A 9 -3.01 -17.52 20.48
N PRO A 10 -1.74 -17.08 20.42
CA PRO A 10 -1.25 -16.17 19.41
C PRO A 10 -1.37 -16.72 17.98
N ASN A 11 -1.33 -18.04 17.77
CA ASN A 11 -1.46 -18.65 16.45
C ASN A 11 -2.90 -18.52 15.94
N LYS A 12 -3.89 -18.79 16.81
CA LYS A 12 -5.31 -18.60 16.48
C LYS A 12 -5.61 -17.16 16.11
N ASN A 13 -5.01 -16.19 16.78
CA ASN A 13 -5.15 -14.77 16.43
C ASN A 13 -4.59 -14.46 15.04
N VAL A 14 -3.44 -15.01 14.67
CA VAL A 14 -2.84 -14.83 13.33
C VAL A 14 -3.73 -15.44 12.26
N GLU A 15 -4.29 -16.63 12.48
CA GLU A 15 -5.22 -17.27 11.55
C GLU A 15 -6.48 -16.44 11.33
N GLN A 16 -7.07 -15.90 12.41
CA GLN A 16 -8.24 -15.01 12.34
C GLN A 16 -7.92 -13.72 11.58
N LEU A 17 -6.74 -13.15 11.75
CA LEU A 17 -6.30 -11.96 11.01
C LEU A 17 -6.12 -12.25 9.52
N PHE A 18 -5.59 -13.42 9.14
CA PHE A 18 -5.56 -13.86 7.74
C PHE A 18 -6.96 -14.08 7.17
N ALA A 19 -7.87 -14.67 7.95
CA ALA A 19 -9.26 -14.82 7.53
C ALA A 19 -9.93 -13.47 7.28
N MET A 20 -9.73 -12.50 8.17
CA MET A 20 -10.18 -11.12 7.99
C MET A 20 -9.63 -10.50 6.69
N LEU A 21 -8.34 -10.62 6.43
CA LEU A 21 -7.71 -10.11 5.20
C LEU A 21 -8.31 -10.74 3.95
N LYS A 22 -8.58 -12.06 3.98
CA LYS A 22 -9.24 -12.78 2.89
C LYS A 22 -10.65 -12.28 2.66
N SER A 23 -11.46 -12.10 3.72
CA SER A 23 -12.83 -11.58 3.63
C SER A 23 -12.87 -10.16 3.06
N VAL A 24 -12.01 -9.26 3.51
CA VAL A 24 -11.89 -7.91 2.92
C VAL A 24 -11.48 -7.98 1.45
N SER A 25 -10.59 -8.91 1.09
CA SER A 25 -10.18 -9.09 -0.32
C SER A 25 -11.28 -9.67 -1.20
N GLU A 26 -12.17 -10.53 -0.68
CA GLU A 26 -13.34 -11.00 -1.44
C GLU A 26 -14.38 -9.88 -1.58
N PHE A 27 -14.62 -9.08 -0.54
CA PHE A 27 -15.43 -7.86 -0.66
C PHE A 27 -14.91 -6.96 -1.78
N ASP A 28 -13.62 -6.63 -1.80
CA ASP A 28 -13.00 -5.84 -2.86
C ASP A 28 -13.27 -6.40 -4.24
N LYS A 29 -13.07 -7.71 -4.41
CA LYS A 29 -13.25 -8.40 -5.69
C LYS A 29 -14.68 -8.30 -6.20
N ILE A 30 -15.67 -8.39 -5.31
CA ILE A 30 -17.10 -8.39 -5.65
C ILE A 30 -17.62 -6.96 -5.88
N GLU A 31 -17.31 -6.03 -4.98
CA GLU A 31 -17.98 -4.73 -4.90
C GLU A 31 -17.16 -3.59 -5.53
N VAL A 32 -15.83 -3.66 -5.55
CA VAL A 32 -14.96 -2.54 -5.90
C VAL A 32 -14.21 -2.78 -7.22
N ARG A 33 -13.50 -3.91 -7.31
CA ARG A 33 -12.53 -4.16 -8.38
C ARG A 33 -13.11 -4.10 -9.78
N GLY A 34 -14.30 -4.65 -9.97
CA GLY A 34 -15.00 -4.63 -11.27
C GLY A 34 -15.24 -3.20 -11.75
N ILE A 35 -15.70 -2.33 -10.84
CA ILE A 35 -16.01 -0.92 -11.15
C ILE A 35 -14.74 -0.15 -11.48
N VAL A 36 -13.71 -0.24 -10.62
CA VAL A 36 -12.44 0.47 -10.85
C VAL A 36 -11.79 0.05 -12.18
N ASN A 37 -11.86 -1.23 -12.55
CA ASN A 37 -11.27 -1.75 -13.78
C ASN A 37 -12.04 -1.35 -15.05
N THR A 38 -13.31 -0.93 -14.95
CA THR A 38 -14.11 -0.50 -16.11
C THR A 38 -13.87 0.97 -16.50
N ILE A 39 -13.14 1.73 -15.69
CA ILE A 39 -12.84 3.13 -16.00
C ILE A 39 -11.68 3.18 -16.99
N ILE A 40 -12.02 3.41 -18.27
CA ILE A 40 -11.05 3.38 -19.39
C ILE A 40 -10.32 4.70 -19.55
N LEU A 41 -10.99 5.84 -19.29
CA LEU A 41 -10.43 7.18 -19.44
C LEU A 41 -10.56 7.94 -18.12
N PRO A 42 -9.72 7.60 -17.12
CA PRO A 42 -9.74 8.29 -15.84
C PRO A 42 -9.22 9.73 -15.99
N THR A 43 -9.74 10.64 -15.18
CA THR A 43 -9.09 11.90 -14.90
C THR A 43 -7.70 11.67 -14.28
N GLU A 44 -6.82 12.66 -14.30
CA GLU A 44 -5.50 12.52 -13.66
C GLU A 44 -5.60 12.14 -12.18
N ARG A 45 -6.61 12.67 -11.49
CA ARG A 45 -6.87 12.34 -10.08
C ARG A 45 -7.31 10.87 -9.93
N GLU A 46 -8.30 10.44 -10.69
CA GLU A 46 -8.76 9.05 -10.70
C GLU A 46 -7.62 8.09 -11.07
N MET A 47 -6.73 8.49 -12.00
CA MET A 47 -5.53 7.71 -12.33
C MET A 47 -4.62 7.52 -11.12
N CYS A 48 -4.39 8.55 -10.30
CA CYS A 48 -3.61 8.41 -9.06
C CYS A 48 -4.24 7.38 -8.11
N PHE A 49 -5.56 7.45 -7.92
CA PHE A 49 -6.30 6.48 -7.08
C PHE A 49 -6.22 5.07 -7.66
N GLN A 50 -6.42 4.89 -8.97
CA GLN A 50 -6.29 3.59 -9.63
C GLN A 50 -4.90 2.99 -9.46
N LEU A 51 -3.83 3.78 -9.65
CA LEU A 51 -2.45 3.30 -9.53
C LEU A 51 -2.13 2.84 -8.09
N VAL A 52 -2.53 3.62 -7.09
CA VAL A 52 -2.38 3.24 -5.68
C VAL A 52 -3.19 1.99 -5.37
N TYR A 53 -4.44 1.93 -5.82
CA TYR A 53 -5.33 0.80 -5.64
C TYR A 53 -4.77 -0.50 -6.25
N HIS A 54 -4.36 -0.48 -7.51
CA HIS A 54 -3.81 -1.67 -8.17
C HIS A 54 -2.54 -2.17 -7.49
N ARG A 55 -1.69 -1.25 -7.05
CA ARG A 55 -0.49 -1.61 -6.29
C ARG A 55 -0.85 -2.20 -4.92
N CYS A 56 -1.86 -1.66 -4.27
CA CYS A 56 -2.40 -2.20 -3.03
C CYS A 56 -2.94 -3.63 -3.23
N VAL A 57 -3.78 -3.86 -4.24
CA VAL A 57 -4.34 -5.17 -4.57
C VAL A 57 -3.24 -6.20 -4.86
N ALA A 58 -2.17 -5.82 -5.57
CA ALA A 58 -1.02 -6.69 -5.82
C ALA A 58 -0.29 -7.08 -4.53
N ASN A 59 -0.09 -6.12 -3.61
CA ASN A 59 0.50 -6.39 -2.29
C ASN A 59 -0.38 -7.35 -1.47
N ILE A 60 -1.70 -7.14 -1.45
CA ILE A 60 -2.65 -8.02 -0.75
C ILE A 60 -2.67 -9.43 -1.37
N ALA A 61 -2.62 -9.55 -2.69
CA ALA A 61 -2.52 -10.84 -3.35
C ALA A 61 -1.26 -11.60 -2.92
N SER A 62 -0.13 -10.92 -2.82
CA SER A 62 1.13 -11.49 -2.33
C SER A 62 1.01 -11.88 -0.85
N LEU A 63 0.42 -11.02 -0.01
CA LEU A 63 0.27 -11.29 1.42
C LEU A 63 -0.63 -12.51 1.69
N LYS A 64 -1.67 -12.71 0.89
CA LYS A 64 -2.61 -13.84 1.04
C LYS A 64 -1.97 -15.23 0.89
N VAL A 65 -0.83 -15.34 0.22
CA VAL A 65 -0.09 -16.62 0.05
C VAL A 65 0.98 -16.83 1.10
N LEU A 66 1.30 -15.80 1.91
CA LEU A 66 2.33 -15.84 2.94
C LEU A 66 1.72 -16.23 4.29
N THR A 67 1.06 -17.38 4.35
CA THR A 67 0.28 -17.82 5.53
C THR A 67 1.13 -18.36 6.68
N ASP A 68 2.43 -18.57 6.47
CA ASP A 68 3.34 -19.06 7.50
C ASP A 68 4.10 -17.88 8.14
N ARG A 69 4.26 -17.93 9.47
CA ARG A 69 5.12 -17.02 10.24
C ARG A 69 6.57 -16.99 9.78
N GLN A 70 7.05 -18.04 9.11
CA GLN A 70 8.38 -18.05 8.48
C GLN A 70 8.51 -16.97 7.40
N HIS A 71 7.40 -16.51 6.83
CA HIS A 71 7.37 -15.42 5.86
C HIS A 71 7.35 -14.02 6.48
N PHE A 72 7.62 -13.91 7.76
CA PHE A 72 7.55 -12.69 8.53
C PHE A 72 8.27 -11.49 7.89
N GLN A 73 9.45 -11.68 7.31
CA GLN A 73 10.17 -10.60 6.62
C GLN A 73 9.37 -10.10 5.41
N ALA A 74 8.83 -10.98 4.60
CA ALA A 74 8.00 -10.62 3.45
C ALA A 74 6.71 -9.93 3.88
N ILE A 75 6.06 -10.43 4.94
CA ILE A 75 4.88 -9.79 5.55
C ILE A 75 5.21 -8.36 5.99
N SER A 76 6.33 -8.16 6.68
CA SER A 76 6.79 -6.83 7.14
C SER A 76 7.04 -5.86 5.99
N MET A 77 7.67 -6.32 4.91
CA MET A 77 7.91 -5.51 3.71
C MET A 77 6.60 -5.08 3.04
N ILE A 78 5.65 -6.01 2.90
CA ILE A 78 4.34 -5.73 2.31
C ILE A 78 3.55 -4.77 3.19
N THR A 79 3.55 -4.98 4.51
CA THR A 79 2.87 -4.09 5.46
C THR A 79 3.37 -2.66 5.36
N ARG A 80 4.68 -2.48 5.30
CA ARG A 80 5.28 -1.16 5.12
C ARG A 80 4.85 -0.52 3.80
N ASN A 81 4.89 -1.27 2.70
CA ASN A 81 4.42 -0.78 1.41
C ASN A 81 2.95 -0.34 1.44
N LEU A 82 2.08 -1.11 2.09
CA LEU A 82 0.67 -0.77 2.22
C LEU A 82 0.45 0.50 3.03
N PHE A 83 1.22 0.69 4.11
CA PHE A 83 1.18 1.93 4.88
C PHE A 83 1.64 3.13 4.04
N GLU A 84 2.72 3.01 3.27
CA GLU A 84 3.18 4.09 2.40
C GLU A 84 2.14 4.44 1.32
N LEU A 85 1.48 3.44 0.73
CA LEU A 85 0.37 3.63 -0.23
C LEU A 85 -0.85 4.33 0.42
N LEU A 86 -1.18 3.95 1.67
CA LEU A 86 -2.24 4.61 2.44
C LEU A 86 -1.90 6.08 2.67
N VAL A 87 -0.68 6.37 3.09
CA VAL A 87 -0.23 7.74 3.30
C VAL A 87 -0.30 8.53 1.99
N ASP A 88 0.15 7.96 0.89
CA ASP A 88 0.14 8.64 -0.41
C ASP A 88 -1.26 8.98 -0.90
N ILE A 89 -2.22 8.05 -0.80
CA ILE A 89 -3.59 8.30 -1.25
C ILE A 89 -4.28 9.38 -0.39
N LYS A 90 -3.99 9.42 0.91
CA LYS A 90 -4.54 10.44 1.83
C LYS A 90 -3.93 11.83 1.62
N LEU A 91 -2.70 11.91 1.15
CA LEU A 91 -2.03 13.19 0.88
C LEU A 91 -2.49 13.88 -0.41
N ILE A 92 -3.24 13.20 -1.28
CA ILE A 92 -3.77 13.78 -2.52
C ILE A 92 -4.62 15.03 -2.22
N ASP A 93 -5.37 15.02 -1.12
CA ASP A 93 -6.25 16.14 -0.72
C ASP A 93 -5.54 17.21 0.12
N ILE A 94 -4.32 16.95 0.58
CA ILE A 94 -3.61 17.83 1.53
C ILE A 94 -2.50 18.62 0.85
N ILE A 95 -1.78 17.97 -0.07
CA ILE A 95 -0.63 18.60 -0.73
C ILE A 95 -1.10 19.35 -1.98
N LEU A 96 -0.77 20.62 -2.06
CA LEU A 96 -0.99 21.41 -3.27
C LEU A 96 -0.26 20.76 -4.46
N ASP A 97 -0.96 20.66 -5.60
CA ASP A 97 -0.43 20.03 -6.81
C ASP A 97 -0.04 18.54 -6.63
N ALA A 98 -0.65 17.82 -5.65
CA ALA A 98 -0.38 16.41 -5.42
C ALA A 98 -0.54 15.56 -6.69
N VAL A 99 -1.65 15.72 -7.40
CA VAL A 99 -1.97 14.93 -8.60
C VAL A 99 -0.92 15.10 -9.70
N PRO A 100 -0.62 16.32 -10.20
CA PRO A 100 0.44 16.51 -11.19
C PRO A 100 1.83 16.07 -10.69
N LYS A 101 2.11 16.22 -9.38
CA LYS A 101 3.35 15.72 -8.78
C LYS A 101 3.42 14.20 -8.76
N MET A 102 2.36 13.49 -8.39
CA MET A 102 2.33 12.02 -8.40
C MET A 102 2.54 11.47 -9.82
N ILE A 103 1.83 12.01 -10.79
CA ILE A 103 1.97 11.58 -12.20
C ILE A 103 3.35 11.93 -12.74
N GLY A 104 3.78 13.16 -12.56
CA GLY A 104 5.09 13.62 -13.04
C GLY A 104 6.26 12.86 -12.40
N PHE A 105 6.13 12.41 -11.17
CA PHE A 105 7.14 11.62 -10.49
C PHE A 105 7.41 10.28 -11.19
N ILE A 106 6.39 9.66 -11.80
CA ILE A 106 6.54 8.43 -12.58
C ILE A 106 7.50 8.65 -13.74
N ASP A 107 7.33 9.75 -14.46
CA ASP A 107 8.21 10.10 -15.58
C ASP A 107 9.64 10.43 -15.12
N VAL A 108 9.77 11.17 -14.00
CA VAL A 108 11.08 11.46 -13.39
C VAL A 108 11.81 10.18 -13.00
N GLU A 109 11.12 9.20 -12.40
CA GLU A 109 11.72 7.92 -12.04
C GLU A 109 12.14 7.09 -13.26
N LYS A 110 11.29 7.02 -14.30
CA LYS A 110 11.62 6.35 -15.55
C LYS A 110 12.88 6.95 -16.18
N LEU A 111 12.95 8.29 -16.25
CA LEU A 111 14.12 8.99 -16.80
C LEU A 111 15.37 8.75 -15.94
N ARG A 112 15.23 8.78 -14.61
CA ARG A 112 16.32 8.47 -13.68
C ARG A 112 16.87 7.07 -13.89
N CYS A 113 15.98 6.07 -14.03
CA CYS A 113 16.37 4.70 -14.32
C CYS A 113 17.08 4.56 -15.67
N ALA A 114 16.54 5.15 -16.72
CA ALA A 114 17.16 5.15 -18.05
C ALA A 114 18.56 5.75 -18.02
N ARG A 115 18.72 6.93 -17.42
CA ARG A 115 20.03 7.59 -17.26
C ARG A 115 21.04 6.75 -16.45
N LYS A 116 20.59 6.05 -15.41
CA LYS A 116 21.46 5.14 -14.64
C LYS A 116 21.96 3.98 -15.49
N ILE A 117 21.08 3.37 -16.30
CA ILE A 117 21.42 2.23 -17.16
C ILE A 117 22.45 2.66 -18.21
N VAL A 118 22.21 3.78 -18.90
CA VAL A 118 23.13 4.30 -19.93
C VAL A 118 24.49 4.67 -19.32
N ARG A 119 24.50 5.34 -18.16
CA ARG A 119 25.73 5.67 -17.44
C ARG A 119 26.51 4.41 -17.01
N PHE A 120 25.82 3.40 -16.51
CA PHE A 120 26.44 2.13 -16.13
C PHE A 120 27.06 1.42 -17.33
N LYS A 121 26.36 1.38 -18.46
CA LYS A 121 26.87 0.81 -19.71
C LYS A 121 28.11 1.54 -20.21
N ALA A 122 28.09 2.88 -20.19
CA ALA A 122 29.25 3.70 -20.60
C ALA A 122 30.48 3.43 -19.70
N ALA A 123 30.28 3.20 -18.41
CA ALA A 123 31.36 2.87 -17.48
C ALA A 123 31.86 1.40 -17.63
N HIS A 124 31.05 0.52 -18.21
CA HIS A 124 31.34 -0.91 -18.36
C HIS A 124 31.08 -1.40 -19.80
N PRO A 125 31.88 -0.94 -20.80
CA PRO A 125 31.61 -1.21 -22.20
C PRO A 125 31.67 -2.69 -22.60
N THR A 126 32.35 -3.51 -21.82
CA THR A 126 32.47 -4.96 -22.05
C THR A 126 31.19 -5.75 -21.72
N ILE A 127 30.25 -5.17 -20.98
CA ILE A 127 28.98 -5.82 -20.68
C ILE A 127 28.09 -5.79 -21.92
N ALA A 128 27.76 -6.99 -22.43
CA ALA A 128 26.89 -7.18 -23.59
C ALA A 128 25.41 -6.91 -23.24
N ARG A 129 25.05 -5.63 -23.05
CA ARG A 129 23.67 -5.19 -22.82
C ARG A 129 23.32 -4.09 -23.81
N ASP A 130 22.23 -4.27 -24.52
CA ASP A 130 21.68 -3.20 -25.38
C ASP A 130 21.01 -2.13 -24.51
N ASP A 131 21.39 -0.90 -24.71
CA ASP A 131 20.83 0.28 -24.03
C ASP A 131 20.21 1.29 -25.01
N SER A 132 20.08 0.93 -26.29
CA SER A 132 19.52 1.80 -27.35
C SER A 132 18.12 2.34 -27.04
N ILE A 133 17.25 1.52 -26.46
CA ILE A 133 15.91 1.92 -26.05
C ILE A 133 15.97 3.03 -25.00
N TYR A 134 16.89 2.93 -24.04
CA TYR A 134 17.04 3.94 -22.98
C TYR A 134 17.67 5.23 -23.52
N GLN A 135 18.62 5.13 -24.46
CA GLN A 135 19.20 6.30 -25.14
C GLN A 135 18.13 7.02 -25.95
N SER A 136 17.31 6.30 -26.72
CA SER A 136 16.19 6.85 -27.49
C SER A 136 15.16 7.53 -26.58
N TYR A 137 14.80 6.90 -25.45
CA TYR A 137 13.90 7.49 -24.48
C TYR A 137 14.45 8.78 -23.86
N ILE A 138 15.74 8.81 -23.50
CA ILE A 138 16.38 10.00 -22.96
C ILE A 138 16.39 11.12 -24.01
N ALA A 139 16.69 10.80 -25.28
CA ALA A 139 16.73 11.79 -26.36
C ALA A 139 15.35 12.39 -26.65
N SER A 140 14.28 11.57 -26.64
CA SER A 140 12.91 12.03 -26.93
C SER A 140 12.26 12.76 -25.77
N GLU A 141 12.40 12.26 -24.55
CA GLU A 141 11.62 12.71 -23.38
C GLU A 141 12.42 13.51 -22.36
N GLY A 142 13.75 13.41 -22.38
CA GLY A 142 14.61 13.95 -21.32
C GLY A 142 14.40 15.44 -21.06
N ALA A 143 14.41 16.27 -22.10
CA ALA A 143 14.24 17.72 -21.95
C ALA A 143 12.84 18.12 -21.44
N ARG A 144 11.79 17.44 -21.92
CA ARG A 144 10.41 17.64 -21.46
C ARG A 144 10.27 17.32 -19.99
N ILE A 145 10.80 16.15 -19.55
CA ILE A 145 10.71 15.69 -18.17
C ILE A 145 11.54 16.58 -17.24
N ASP A 146 12.75 17.01 -17.65
CA ASP A 146 13.57 17.92 -16.84
C ASP A 146 12.87 19.27 -16.65
N SER A 147 12.25 19.82 -17.70
CA SER A 147 11.46 21.06 -17.63
C SER A 147 10.24 20.90 -16.69
N MET A 148 9.52 19.79 -16.81
CA MET A 148 8.42 19.45 -15.90
C MET A 148 8.91 19.34 -14.46
N LYS A 149 10.02 18.64 -14.22
CA LYS A 149 10.62 18.51 -12.88
C LYS A 149 10.97 19.88 -12.30
N ALA A 150 11.61 20.75 -13.06
CA ALA A 150 11.98 22.09 -12.61
C ALA A 150 10.76 22.95 -12.23
N ARG A 151 9.64 22.77 -12.92
CA ARG A 151 8.38 23.46 -12.63
C ARG A 151 7.68 22.92 -11.40
N LEU A 152 7.55 21.59 -11.25
CA LEU A 152 6.81 20.95 -10.16
C LEU A 152 7.60 20.90 -8.84
N TRP A 153 8.93 20.86 -8.92
CA TRP A 153 9.84 20.80 -7.77
C TRP A 153 11.00 21.79 -7.91
N PRO A 154 10.71 23.10 -7.82
CA PRO A 154 11.73 24.13 -8.03
C PRO A 154 12.84 24.01 -6.96
N GLY A 155 14.10 24.01 -7.43
CA GLY A 155 15.27 23.94 -6.54
C GLY A 155 15.62 22.56 -5.99
N VAL A 156 14.80 21.53 -6.25
CA VAL A 156 15.04 20.16 -5.76
C VAL A 156 16.02 19.44 -6.68
N SER A 157 17.26 19.26 -6.23
CA SER A 157 18.29 18.53 -6.96
C SER A 157 18.04 17.03 -6.99
N ARG A 158 17.71 16.45 -5.81
CA ARG A 158 17.39 15.03 -5.64
C ARG A 158 15.96 14.87 -5.19
N LEU A 159 15.17 14.22 -6.01
CA LEU A 159 13.78 13.92 -5.73
C LEU A 159 13.65 12.41 -5.43
N ASP A 160 13.44 12.07 -4.17
CA ASP A 160 13.30 10.68 -3.73
C ASP A 160 11.82 10.25 -3.60
N HIS A 161 10.91 11.22 -3.56
CA HIS A 161 9.47 11.00 -3.50
C HIS A 161 8.72 12.19 -4.09
N TRP A 162 7.53 11.96 -4.66
CA TRP A 162 6.71 13.00 -5.28
C TRP A 162 6.36 14.18 -4.35
N SER A 163 6.21 13.90 -3.05
CA SER A 163 5.87 14.90 -2.03
C SER A 163 7.08 15.65 -1.45
N GLU A 164 8.30 15.32 -1.87
CA GLU A 164 9.57 15.85 -1.31
C GLU A 164 9.81 15.49 0.17
N LYS A 165 8.95 14.68 0.76
CA LYS A 165 8.99 14.35 2.18
C LYS A 165 9.36 12.88 2.42
N THR A 166 10.01 12.64 3.55
CA THR A 166 10.23 11.29 4.08
C THR A 166 8.89 10.65 4.45
N VAL A 167 8.84 9.34 4.64
CA VAL A 167 7.63 8.64 5.11
C VAL A 167 7.15 9.24 6.43
N ARG A 168 8.06 9.54 7.36
CA ARG A 168 7.77 10.23 8.62
C ARG A 168 7.09 11.58 8.38
N GLY A 169 7.70 12.46 7.60
CA GLY A 169 7.14 13.78 7.34
C GLY A 169 5.81 13.74 6.58
N ARG A 170 5.54 12.68 5.82
CA ARG A 170 4.24 12.43 5.20
C ARG A 170 3.19 12.02 6.23
N ALA A 171 3.56 11.13 7.17
CA ALA A 171 2.68 10.69 8.26
C ALA A 171 2.32 11.85 9.19
N GLU A 172 3.30 12.70 9.56
CA GLU A 172 3.10 13.91 10.36
C GLU A 172 2.07 14.87 9.73
N LEU A 173 2.09 15.05 8.40
CA LEU A 173 1.09 15.87 7.68
C LEU A 173 -0.35 15.35 7.82
N LEU A 174 -0.51 14.04 7.98
CA LEU A 174 -1.82 13.38 8.14
C LEU A 174 -2.31 13.41 9.60
N GLY A 175 -1.46 13.83 10.53
CA GLY A 175 -1.78 14.00 11.93
C GLY A 175 -1.41 12.80 12.82
N THR A 176 -1.66 12.97 14.12
CA THR A 176 -1.15 12.11 15.21
C THR A 176 -1.40 10.62 15.01
N ARG A 177 -2.54 10.23 14.45
CA ARG A 177 -2.85 8.80 14.21
C ARG A 177 -1.87 8.13 13.25
N TYR A 178 -1.48 8.82 12.16
CA TYR A 178 -0.56 8.29 11.17
C TYR A 178 0.88 8.36 11.67
N GLU A 179 1.20 9.41 12.42
CA GLU A 179 2.47 9.56 13.10
C GLU A 179 2.69 8.43 14.13
N GLU A 180 1.67 8.09 14.93
CA GLU A 180 1.70 6.98 15.87
C GLU A 180 1.97 5.64 15.15
N ILE A 181 1.25 5.34 14.06
CA ILE A 181 1.50 4.14 13.26
C ILE A 181 2.96 4.11 12.78
N TYR A 182 3.45 5.24 12.28
CA TYR A 182 4.83 5.33 11.81
C TYR A 182 5.85 5.13 12.93
N GLU A 183 5.69 5.77 14.08
CA GLU A 183 6.66 5.73 15.19
C GLU A 183 6.59 4.42 16.00
N VAL A 184 5.43 3.79 16.11
CA VAL A 184 5.22 2.62 16.96
C VAL A 184 5.25 1.30 16.20
N GLU A 185 4.59 1.23 15.05
CA GLU A 185 4.47 -0.03 14.30
C GLU A 185 5.59 -0.19 13.25
N GLN A 186 5.89 0.87 12.49
CA GLN A 186 6.83 0.80 11.37
C GLN A 186 8.28 0.48 11.76
N PRO A 187 8.86 0.95 12.88
CA PRO A 187 10.22 0.61 13.26
C PRO A 187 10.42 -0.90 13.43
N ARG A 188 9.45 -1.58 14.07
CA ARG A 188 9.50 -3.03 14.29
C ARG A 188 9.47 -3.81 12.98
N LEU A 189 8.67 -3.35 12.01
CA LEU A 189 8.60 -3.92 10.66
C LEU A 189 9.84 -3.56 9.84
N SER A 190 10.38 -2.35 10.01
CA SER A 190 11.57 -1.89 9.27
C SER A 190 12.84 -2.66 9.59
N TRP A 191 13.01 -3.14 10.81
CA TRP A 191 14.17 -3.97 11.17
C TRP A 191 14.28 -5.22 10.31
N GLN A 192 13.17 -5.70 9.76
CA GLN A 192 13.13 -6.88 8.90
C GLN A 192 13.35 -6.56 7.42
N VAL A 193 13.13 -5.31 7.03
CA VAL A 193 13.34 -4.84 5.65
C VAL A 193 14.82 -4.59 5.36
N HIS A 194 15.55 -4.12 6.38
CA HIS A 194 16.98 -3.91 6.27
C HIS A 194 17.72 -5.23 6.50
N SER A 195 18.54 -5.64 5.53
CA SER A 195 19.33 -6.89 5.52
C SER A 195 20.41 -6.97 6.62
N GLY A 196 20.21 -6.27 7.73
CA GLY A 196 21.09 -6.30 8.90
C GLY A 196 20.77 -7.50 9.80
N LEU A 197 21.79 -7.98 10.53
CA LEU A 197 21.68 -9.08 11.50
C LEU A 197 20.72 -8.78 12.66
N THR A 198 20.37 -7.52 12.90
CA THR A 198 19.50 -7.07 13.99
C THR A 198 18.08 -7.64 13.94
N GLY A 199 17.59 -8.02 12.77
CA GLY A 199 16.24 -8.60 12.60
C GLY A 199 16.18 -10.10 12.89
N ILE A 200 17.30 -10.79 13.05
CA ILE A 200 17.35 -12.26 13.14
C ILE A 200 17.83 -12.72 14.53
N VAL A 201 18.61 -11.88 15.23
CA VAL A 201 19.27 -12.29 16.48
C VAL A 201 18.26 -12.33 17.62
N ASN A 202 18.10 -13.51 18.24
CA ASN A 202 17.37 -13.76 19.49
C ASN A 202 15.84 -13.56 19.46
N LEU A 203 15.17 -13.64 18.31
CA LEU A 203 13.71 -13.63 18.27
C LEU A 203 13.14 -15.01 18.69
N LYS A 204 12.43 -15.03 19.82
CA LYS A 204 11.64 -16.17 20.24
C LYS A 204 10.48 -16.39 19.26
N LEU A 205 10.03 -17.65 19.14
CA LEU A 205 8.93 -18.03 18.26
C LEU A 205 7.65 -17.22 18.51
N GLU A 206 7.33 -16.96 19.78
CA GLU A 206 6.18 -16.14 20.18
C GLU A 206 6.29 -14.70 19.67
N THR A 207 7.52 -14.15 19.65
CA THR A 207 7.78 -12.80 19.12
C THR A 207 7.52 -12.75 17.62
N PHE A 208 7.97 -13.75 16.85
CA PHE A 208 7.66 -13.85 15.42
C PHE A 208 6.15 -13.91 15.16
N THR A 209 5.44 -14.75 15.92
CA THR A 209 3.98 -14.88 15.79
C THR A 209 3.28 -13.57 16.08
N ALA A 210 3.67 -12.87 17.16
CA ALA A 210 3.11 -11.57 17.52
C ALA A 210 3.38 -10.51 16.45
N MET A 211 4.60 -10.47 15.90
CA MET A 211 4.97 -9.53 14.86
C MET A 211 4.27 -9.82 13.52
N CYS A 212 4.07 -11.08 13.16
CA CYS A 212 3.21 -11.45 12.03
C CYS A 212 1.78 -10.94 12.24
N GLY A 213 1.22 -11.13 13.43
CA GLY A 213 -0.11 -10.64 13.79
C GLY A 213 -0.22 -9.12 13.62
N VAL A 214 0.75 -8.36 14.15
CA VAL A 214 0.80 -6.90 13.97
C VAL A 214 0.89 -6.53 12.49
N GLY A 215 1.77 -7.18 11.72
CA GLY A 215 1.93 -6.90 10.30
C GLY A 215 0.65 -7.15 9.50
N ILE A 216 -0.04 -8.27 9.75
CA ILE A 216 -1.29 -8.60 9.04
C ILE A 216 -2.42 -7.65 9.43
N ALA A 217 -2.55 -7.32 10.72
CA ALA A 217 -3.55 -6.38 11.22
C ALA A 217 -3.35 -4.97 10.62
N SER A 218 -2.11 -4.47 10.63
CA SER A 218 -1.75 -3.18 10.03
C SER A 218 -1.98 -3.17 8.52
N SER A 219 -1.67 -4.28 7.83
CA SER A 219 -1.96 -4.46 6.40
C SER A 219 -3.45 -4.42 6.09
N ALA A 220 -4.27 -5.11 6.88
CA ALA A 220 -5.71 -5.13 6.70
C ALA A 220 -6.34 -3.76 6.95
N ASN A 221 -5.88 -3.04 7.98
CA ASN A 221 -6.34 -1.67 8.28
C ASN A 221 -5.93 -0.67 7.18
N SER A 222 -4.71 -0.80 6.66
CA SER A 222 -4.26 0.03 5.53
C SER A 222 -5.07 -0.25 4.27
N TYR A 223 -5.33 -1.53 3.98
CA TYR A 223 -6.15 -1.95 2.84
C TYR A 223 -7.57 -1.43 2.94
N GLU A 224 -8.25 -1.62 4.08
CA GLU A 224 -9.58 -1.07 4.34
C GLU A 224 -9.62 0.44 4.12
N SER A 225 -8.66 1.17 4.66
CA SER A 225 -8.60 2.62 4.54
C SER A 225 -8.36 3.08 3.10
N ILE A 226 -7.58 2.34 2.31
CA ILE A 226 -7.40 2.57 0.88
C ILE A 226 -8.69 2.29 0.12
N LEU A 227 -9.37 1.16 0.41
CA LEU A 227 -10.65 0.82 -0.20
C LEU A 227 -11.70 1.89 0.05
N LEU A 228 -11.81 2.39 1.29
CA LEU A 228 -12.72 3.49 1.62
C LEU A 228 -12.44 4.75 0.82
N SER A 229 -11.17 5.12 0.62
CA SER A 229 -10.80 6.25 -0.21
C SER A 229 -11.15 6.04 -1.68
N VAL A 230 -10.96 4.82 -2.20
CA VAL A 230 -11.32 4.44 -3.58
C VAL A 230 -12.83 4.44 -3.77
N ILE A 231 -13.59 3.88 -2.83
CA ILE A 231 -15.06 3.87 -2.84
C ILE A 231 -15.60 5.31 -2.89
N GLU A 232 -15.03 6.21 -2.11
CA GLU A 232 -15.40 7.62 -2.07
C GLU A 232 -15.07 8.32 -3.38
N GLU A 233 -13.86 8.19 -3.90
CA GLU A 233 -13.40 8.84 -5.13
C GLU A 233 -14.25 8.43 -6.33
N PHE A 234 -14.48 7.12 -6.49
CA PHE A 234 -15.23 6.57 -7.62
C PHE A 234 -16.75 6.49 -7.38
N LYS A 235 -17.23 7.01 -6.24
CA LYS A 235 -18.65 7.02 -5.86
C LYS A 235 -19.30 5.65 -6.00
N ILE A 236 -18.59 4.61 -5.55
CA ILE A 236 -19.02 3.22 -5.64
C ILE A 236 -20.16 3.01 -4.64
N GLY A 237 -21.33 2.63 -5.18
CA GLY A 237 -22.56 2.46 -4.40
C GLY A 237 -23.32 3.78 -4.25
N LYS A 238 -24.62 3.75 -4.62
CA LYS A 238 -25.51 4.92 -4.53
C LYS A 238 -25.78 5.38 -3.07
N ALA A 239 -25.45 4.54 -2.10
CA ALA A 239 -25.54 4.83 -0.67
C ALA A 239 -24.23 4.42 -0.01
N ASP A 240 -23.32 5.34 0.18
CA ASP A 240 -22.01 5.15 0.83
C ASP A 240 -22.07 4.30 2.09
N GLU A 241 -23.11 4.50 2.91
CA GLU A 241 -23.27 3.79 4.18
C GLU A 241 -23.51 2.29 4.00
N LYS A 242 -24.24 1.87 2.96
CA LYS A 242 -24.50 0.44 2.72
C LYS A 242 -23.22 -0.32 2.32
N ILE A 243 -22.39 0.28 1.46
CA ILE A 243 -21.14 -0.37 1.03
C ILE A 243 -20.09 -0.36 2.14
N LYS A 244 -20.03 0.71 2.95
CA LYS A 244 -19.21 0.77 4.16
C LYS A 244 -19.66 -0.30 5.17
N GLY A 245 -20.97 -0.49 5.36
CA GLY A 245 -21.54 -1.54 6.19
C GLY A 245 -21.10 -2.94 5.74
N LYS A 246 -21.15 -3.22 4.42
CA LYS A 246 -20.66 -4.49 3.85
C LYS A 246 -19.16 -4.72 4.10
N LEU A 247 -18.34 -3.67 3.95
CA LEU A 247 -16.91 -3.78 4.23
C LEU A 247 -16.64 -4.08 5.72
N MET A 248 -17.37 -3.42 6.62
CA MET A 248 -17.28 -3.70 8.05
C MET A 248 -17.75 -5.12 8.37
N ALA A 249 -18.83 -5.59 7.76
CA ALA A 249 -19.29 -6.97 7.91
C ALA A 249 -18.23 -7.98 7.46
N ALA A 250 -17.61 -7.76 6.30
CA ALA A 250 -16.52 -8.61 5.81
C ALA A 250 -15.34 -8.66 6.78
N LYS A 251 -15.02 -7.54 7.42
CA LYS A 251 -13.94 -7.45 8.41
C LYS A 251 -14.28 -8.25 9.69
N PHE A 252 -15.49 -8.12 10.20
CA PHE A 252 -15.89 -8.76 11.47
C PHE A 252 -16.28 -10.23 11.33
N ALA A 253 -16.71 -10.68 10.15
CA ALA A 253 -17.08 -12.07 9.90
C ALA A 253 -15.97 -13.07 10.28
N ALA A 254 -14.71 -12.67 10.16
CA ALA A 254 -13.57 -13.51 10.50
C ALA A 254 -13.35 -13.70 12.01
N PHE A 255 -13.98 -12.88 12.85
CA PHE A 255 -13.87 -12.95 14.32
C PHE A 255 -15.07 -13.63 14.99
N SER A 256 -16.10 -14.00 14.23
CA SER A 256 -17.22 -14.79 14.74
C SER A 256 -16.76 -16.25 14.92
N GLU A 257 -16.98 -16.81 16.11
CA GLU A 257 -16.71 -18.22 16.37
C GLU A 257 -17.78 -19.13 15.73
N ASP A 258 -18.92 -18.56 15.37
CA ASP A 258 -20.03 -19.25 14.73
C ASP A 258 -20.22 -18.71 13.31
N GLN A 259 -20.05 -19.58 12.31
CA GLN A 259 -20.26 -19.23 10.90
C GLN A 259 -21.71 -18.74 10.65
N ALA A 260 -22.69 -19.25 11.41
CA ALA A 260 -24.07 -18.81 11.32
C ALA A 260 -24.26 -17.38 11.84
N GLU A 261 -23.52 -16.98 12.89
CA GLU A 261 -23.52 -15.62 13.42
C GLU A 261 -22.81 -14.65 12.44
N ALA A 262 -21.69 -15.09 11.86
CA ALA A 262 -21.00 -14.32 10.81
C ALA A 262 -21.92 -14.09 9.60
N ASP A 263 -22.63 -15.12 9.15
CA ASP A 263 -23.61 -15.05 8.05
C ASP A 263 -24.81 -14.17 8.43
N LEU A 264 -25.25 -14.20 9.67
CA LEU A 264 -26.33 -13.36 10.19
C LEU A 264 -25.92 -11.88 10.19
N ILE A 265 -24.73 -11.58 10.72
CA ILE A 265 -24.15 -10.22 10.72
C ILE A 265 -24.00 -9.74 9.26
N PHE A 266 -23.51 -10.59 8.38
CA PHE A 266 -23.36 -10.27 6.96
C PHE A 266 -24.70 -9.98 6.29
N ARG A 267 -25.74 -10.79 6.54
CA ARG A 267 -27.09 -10.56 6.02
C ARG A 267 -27.71 -9.28 6.55
N HIS A 268 -27.62 -9.00 7.85
CA HIS A 268 -28.20 -7.80 8.46
C HIS A 268 -27.55 -6.49 7.96
N LEU A 269 -26.27 -6.53 7.59
CA LEU A 269 -25.56 -5.36 7.08
C LEU A 269 -25.67 -5.22 5.55
N THR A 270 -26.22 -6.21 4.85
CA THR A 270 -26.38 -6.21 3.38
C THR A 270 -27.82 -6.04 2.90
N THR A 271 -28.82 -6.15 3.79
CA THR A 271 -30.21 -5.77 3.55
C THR A 271 -30.46 -4.32 3.91
#